data_0c088165430dabc44f9f8fdaee968be2
#
_entry.id   0c088165430dabc44f9f8fdaee968be2
#
_cell.length_a   1.000
_cell.length_b   1.000
_cell.length_c   1.000
_cell.angle_alpha   90.00
_cell.angle_beta   90.00
_cell.angle_gamma   90.00
#
_symmetry.space_group_name_H-M   'P 1'
#
loop_
_entity.id
_entity.type
_entity.pdbx_description
1 polymer ?
#
loop_
_entity_poly.entity_id
_entity_poly.type
_entity_poly.pdbx_seq_one_letter_code
_entity_poly.pdbx_strand_id
1 'polypeptide(L)'
;MIPFVDAHIHLWDLNHIRYDWLSPPFSDDGPNGSVEPIARNYGVADYREDLARWNVIGAVHVDAGAAAESALRETQWLDTLAAVDGLPTGFVAFAALNDPDVDALLAAQAAHPRVKGIRHIVNWHADPQRTYGPVDLTVDPQWQAGYGLLAKHGLSFDLQCYPGQMPGLVPLIERHPDIPVIINHMGMPVLTDPDGLNDWRRGMKALAALPHVAVKLSGMGFIRRDWTMAGIAPLVHVAIGRCGGDR
;
A
#
# COMPACT_ATOMS: atom_id res chain seq x y z
N MET A 1 -17.34 -21.34 7.48
CA MET A 1 -16.75 -20.20 6.74
C MET A 1 -15.31 -20.56 6.43
N ILE A 2 -14.83 -20.22 5.22
CA ILE A 2 -13.45 -20.47 4.82
C ILE A 2 -12.54 -19.54 5.63
N PRO A 3 -11.49 -20.05 6.30
CA PRO A 3 -10.52 -19.20 6.99
C PRO A 3 -9.67 -18.44 5.97
N PHE A 4 -9.36 -17.16 6.23
CA PHE A 4 -8.48 -16.36 5.40
C PHE A 4 -7.68 -15.34 6.22
N VAL A 5 -6.57 -14.88 5.64
CA VAL A 5 -5.81 -13.74 6.14
C VAL A 5 -6.17 -12.53 5.30
N ASP A 6 -6.61 -11.45 5.94
CA ASP A 6 -6.83 -10.18 5.26
C ASP A 6 -5.47 -9.49 5.01
N ALA A 7 -5.08 -9.42 3.74
CA ALA A 7 -3.74 -8.96 3.36
C ALA A 7 -3.59 -7.43 3.31
N HIS A 8 -4.65 -6.65 3.59
CA HIS A 8 -4.59 -5.19 3.50
C HIS A 8 -5.66 -4.51 4.33
N ILE A 9 -5.35 -4.21 5.57
CA ILE A 9 -6.20 -3.41 6.45
C ILE A 9 -5.50 -2.13 6.89
N HIS A 10 -6.28 -1.18 7.38
CA HIS A 10 -5.79 0.01 8.08
C HIS A 10 -6.48 0.13 9.42
N LEU A 11 -5.70 0.36 10.46
CA LEU A 11 -6.16 0.76 11.79
C LEU A 11 -5.52 2.10 12.12
N TRP A 12 -6.20 2.96 12.87
CA TRP A 12 -5.65 4.24 13.29
C TRP A 12 -6.21 4.72 14.62
N ASP A 13 -5.39 5.48 15.35
CA ASP A 13 -5.74 6.14 16.60
C ASP A 13 -5.47 7.65 16.47
N LEU A 14 -6.51 8.40 16.16
CA LEU A 14 -6.42 9.86 15.94
C LEU A 14 -6.15 10.64 17.23
N ASN A 15 -6.26 10.01 18.41
CA ASN A 15 -6.00 10.65 19.69
C ASN A 15 -4.49 10.71 20.01
N HIS A 16 -3.70 9.75 19.49
CA HIS A 16 -2.31 9.59 19.87
C HIS A 16 -1.33 9.64 18.70
N ILE A 17 -1.83 9.44 17.47
CA ILE A 17 -1.02 9.41 16.25
C ILE A 17 -1.58 10.44 15.27
N ARG A 18 -0.70 11.24 14.69
CA ARG A 18 -1.09 12.26 13.72
C ARG A 18 -1.24 11.66 12.33
N TYR A 19 -2.42 11.88 11.74
CA TYR A 19 -2.76 11.55 10.36
C TYR A 19 -3.29 12.80 9.67
N ASP A 20 -2.45 13.48 8.89
CA ASP A 20 -2.81 14.76 8.29
C ASP A 20 -4.02 14.62 7.35
N TRP A 21 -4.10 13.52 6.62
CA TRP A 21 -5.19 13.24 5.68
C TRP A 21 -6.53 12.91 6.36
N LEU A 22 -6.53 12.54 7.63
CA LEU A 22 -7.72 12.29 8.46
C LEU A 22 -8.03 13.47 9.39
N SER A 23 -7.42 14.63 9.15
CA SER A 23 -7.59 15.83 9.98
C SER A 23 -8.25 16.96 9.18
N PRO A 24 -9.14 17.78 9.82
CA PRO A 24 -9.75 18.91 9.13
C PRO A 24 -8.69 19.97 8.74
N PRO A 25 -8.97 20.79 7.69
CA PRO A 25 -10.21 20.83 6.91
C PRO A 25 -10.31 19.70 5.90
N PHE A 26 -11.50 19.11 5.76
CA PHE A 26 -11.77 18.09 4.75
C PHE A 26 -12.17 18.72 3.43
N SER A 27 -11.76 18.12 2.32
CA SER A 27 -12.08 18.54 0.96
C SER A 27 -12.46 17.36 0.09
N ASP A 28 -13.28 17.58 -0.92
CA ASP A 28 -13.54 16.61 -1.97
C ASP A 28 -12.46 16.61 -3.06
N ASP A 29 -11.52 17.56 -3.01
CA ASP A 29 -10.38 17.62 -3.91
C ASP A 29 -9.38 16.50 -3.59
N GLY A 30 -8.71 16.01 -4.63
CA GLY A 30 -7.69 14.98 -4.50
C GLY A 30 -8.20 13.55 -4.74
N PRO A 31 -7.29 12.57 -4.72
CA PRO A 31 -7.54 11.21 -5.21
C PRO A 31 -8.56 10.43 -4.37
N ASN A 32 -8.71 10.74 -3.10
CA ASN A 32 -9.60 10.01 -2.18
C ASN A 32 -10.98 10.66 -2.04
N GLY A 33 -11.14 11.94 -2.44
CA GLY A 33 -12.30 12.76 -2.08
C GLY A 33 -12.38 13.00 -0.57
N SER A 34 -13.53 13.45 -0.06
CA SER A 34 -13.69 13.69 1.38
C SER A 34 -13.60 12.40 2.18
N VAL A 35 -12.71 12.41 3.17
CA VAL A 35 -12.51 11.31 4.12
C VAL A 35 -13.16 11.58 5.49
N GLU A 36 -13.91 12.68 5.60
CA GLU A 36 -14.61 13.07 6.83
C GLU A 36 -15.44 11.93 7.44
N PRO A 37 -16.18 11.10 6.66
CA PRO A 37 -16.98 10.00 7.21
C PRO A 37 -16.18 8.93 7.95
N ILE A 38 -14.89 8.79 7.66
CA ILE A 38 -14.00 7.81 8.29
C ILE A 38 -12.99 8.44 9.27
N ALA A 39 -13.01 9.75 9.45
CA ALA A 39 -12.12 10.48 10.36
C ALA A 39 -12.53 10.31 11.84
N ARG A 40 -12.52 9.06 12.32
CA ARG A 40 -12.74 8.62 13.68
C ARG A 40 -11.75 7.53 14.04
N ASN A 41 -11.53 7.25 15.31
CA ASN A 41 -10.71 6.09 15.70
C ASN A 41 -11.29 4.80 15.09
N TYR A 42 -10.40 3.94 14.60
CA TYR A 42 -10.75 2.64 14.06
C TYR A 42 -9.72 1.60 14.51
N GLY A 43 -10.12 0.77 15.44
CA GLY A 43 -9.27 -0.23 16.08
C GLY A 43 -9.67 -1.67 15.77
N VAL A 44 -9.04 -2.62 16.48
CA VAL A 44 -9.32 -4.06 16.29
C VAL A 44 -10.77 -4.41 16.60
N ALA A 45 -11.40 -3.74 17.56
CA ALA A 45 -12.81 -3.98 17.90
C ALA A 45 -13.75 -3.60 16.74
N ASP A 46 -13.55 -2.42 16.15
CA ASP A 46 -14.30 -1.96 14.98
C ASP A 46 -14.10 -2.91 13.79
N TYR A 47 -12.86 -3.29 13.52
CA TYR A 47 -12.52 -4.22 12.45
C TYR A 47 -13.21 -5.59 12.61
N ARG A 48 -13.25 -6.13 13.84
CA ARG A 48 -13.95 -7.40 14.13
C ARG A 48 -15.46 -7.29 13.97
N GLU A 49 -16.06 -6.15 14.33
CA GLU A 49 -17.47 -5.89 14.13
C GLU A 49 -17.83 -5.88 12.64
N ASP A 50 -17.07 -5.13 11.83
CA ASP A 50 -17.25 -5.05 10.37
C ASP A 50 -17.13 -6.42 9.71
N LEU A 51 -16.25 -7.29 10.21
CA LEU A 51 -15.98 -8.61 9.64
C LEU A 51 -16.61 -9.77 10.41
N ALA A 52 -17.61 -9.52 11.26
CA ALA A 52 -18.27 -10.55 12.08
C ALA A 52 -18.86 -11.74 11.28
N ARG A 53 -19.10 -11.54 9.96
CA ARG A 53 -19.59 -12.59 9.05
C ARG A 53 -18.49 -13.41 8.38
N TRP A 54 -17.22 -13.12 8.67
CA TRP A 54 -16.07 -13.71 8.00
C TRP A 54 -15.19 -14.45 9.00
N ASN A 55 -14.49 -15.49 8.55
CA ASN A 55 -13.54 -16.22 9.38
C ASN A 55 -12.10 -15.69 9.14
N VAL A 56 -11.83 -14.49 9.64
CA VAL A 56 -10.51 -13.87 9.57
C VAL A 56 -9.61 -14.50 10.63
N ILE A 57 -8.54 -15.18 10.20
CA ILE A 57 -7.56 -15.83 11.07
C ILE A 57 -6.27 -15.02 11.23
N GLY A 58 -6.13 -13.93 10.50
CA GLY A 58 -5.00 -13.00 10.55
C GLY A 58 -5.27 -11.80 9.68
N ALA A 59 -4.56 -10.71 9.94
CA ALA A 59 -4.65 -9.49 9.15
C ALA A 59 -3.28 -8.82 9.02
N VAL A 60 -3.00 -8.23 7.86
CA VAL A 60 -1.81 -7.42 7.63
C VAL A 60 -2.21 -5.96 7.61
N HIS A 61 -1.73 -5.22 8.62
CA HIS A 61 -1.87 -3.76 8.59
C HIS A 61 -0.87 -3.19 7.58
N VAL A 62 -1.36 -2.38 6.68
CA VAL A 62 -0.51 -1.54 5.81
C VAL A 62 -0.54 -0.13 6.36
N ASP A 63 0.58 0.58 6.36
CA ASP A 63 0.67 1.93 6.91
C ASP A 63 -0.60 2.75 6.61
N ALA A 64 -1.11 3.43 7.62
CA ALA A 64 -2.33 4.22 7.45
C ALA A 64 -2.07 5.68 7.06
N GLY A 65 -0.86 6.01 6.61
CA GLY A 65 -0.48 7.37 6.22
C GLY A 65 -0.30 8.28 7.42
N ALA A 66 0.27 7.78 8.52
CA ALA A 66 0.70 8.60 9.63
C ALA A 66 1.72 9.65 9.17
N ALA A 67 1.72 10.83 9.82
CA ALA A 67 2.74 11.84 9.58
C ALA A 67 4.14 11.24 9.76
N ALA A 68 5.13 11.68 8.97
CA ALA A 68 6.44 11.05 8.91
C ALA A 68 7.10 10.89 10.30
N GLU A 69 6.99 11.90 11.14
CA GLU A 69 7.47 11.88 12.54
C GLU A 69 6.72 10.88 13.45
N SER A 70 5.57 10.41 13.01
CA SER A 70 4.74 9.44 13.73
C SER A 70 4.86 8.00 13.21
N ALA A 71 5.64 7.76 12.16
CA ALA A 71 5.76 6.46 11.50
C ALA A 71 6.12 5.32 12.48
N LEU A 72 7.14 5.51 13.30
CA LEU A 72 7.54 4.50 14.29
C LEU A 72 6.52 4.37 15.44
N ARG A 73 5.84 5.46 15.81
CA ARG A 73 4.78 5.42 16.81
C ARG A 73 3.58 4.58 16.35
N GLU A 74 3.22 4.66 15.07
CA GLU A 74 2.17 3.79 14.50
C GLU A 74 2.56 2.31 14.67
N THR A 75 3.79 1.93 14.33
CA THR A 75 4.29 0.55 14.50
C THR A 75 4.27 0.10 15.94
N GLN A 76 4.72 0.93 16.90
CA GLN A 76 4.72 0.64 18.32
C GLN A 76 3.29 0.45 18.86
N TRP A 77 2.35 1.28 18.44
CA TRP A 77 0.95 1.15 18.80
C TRP A 77 0.35 -0.15 18.26
N LEU A 78 0.62 -0.50 16.99
CA LEU A 78 0.18 -1.77 16.39
C LEU A 78 0.74 -2.99 17.12
N ASP A 79 1.99 -2.95 17.59
CA ASP A 79 2.56 -4.02 18.42
C ASP A 79 1.79 -4.19 19.74
N THR A 80 1.33 -3.07 20.34
CA THR A 80 0.49 -3.12 21.55
C THR A 80 -0.85 -3.80 21.24
N LEU A 81 -1.52 -3.42 20.13
CA LEU A 81 -2.78 -4.07 19.72
C LEU A 81 -2.57 -5.56 19.46
N ALA A 82 -1.53 -5.92 18.71
CA ALA A 82 -1.23 -7.31 18.40
C ALA A 82 -0.92 -8.16 19.63
N ALA A 83 -0.31 -7.58 20.66
CA ALA A 83 -0.04 -8.26 21.92
C ALA A 83 -1.31 -8.53 22.73
N VAL A 84 -2.29 -7.61 22.68
CA VAL A 84 -3.54 -7.71 23.46
C VAL A 84 -4.61 -8.50 22.69
N ASP A 85 -4.79 -8.16 21.41
CA ASP A 85 -5.92 -8.62 20.60
C ASP A 85 -5.55 -9.75 19.62
N GLY A 86 -4.25 -10.04 19.43
CA GLY A 86 -3.77 -11.00 18.44
C GLY A 86 -3.80 -10.47 16.99
N LEU A 87 -4.26 -9.26 16.77
CA LEU A 87 -4.33 -8.58 15.47
C LEU A 87 -3.75 -7.16 15.56
N PRO A 88 -3.16 -6.67 14.47
CA PRO A 88 -2.83 -7.37 13.22
C PRO A 88 -1.67 -8.37 13.40
N THR A 89 -1.60 -9.38 12.53
CA THR A 89 -0.58 -10.44 12.61
C THR A 89 0.75 -10.06 11.94
N GLY A 90 0.71 -9.10 11.04
CA GLY A 90 1.88 -8.55 10.35
C GLY A 90 1.66 -7.09 9.97
N PHE A 91 2.75 -6.36 9.76
CA PHE A 91 2.73 -4.94 9.41
C PHE A 91 3.55 -4.67 8.16
N VAL A 92 3.05 -3.78 7.32
CA VAL A 92 3.78 -3.03 6.31
C VAL A 92 3.83 -1.60 6.81
N ALA A 93 5.00 -1.18 7.28
CA ALA A 93 5.18 0.12 7.93
C ALA A 93 5.49 1.24 6.92
N PHE A 94 5.43 2.49 7.35
CA PHE A 94 5.86 3.62 6.55
C PHE A 94 7.35 3.92 6.73
N ALA A 95 8.02 4.26 5.62
CA ALA A 95 9.28 4.99 5.60
C ALA A 95 9.38 5.81 4.31
N ALA A 96 9.73 7.10 4.42
CA ALA A 96 10.00 7.94 3.26
C ALA A 96 11.37 7.57 2.67
N LEU A 97 11.37 6.79 1.58
CA LEU A 97 12.61 6.23 1.01
C LEU A 97 13.56 7.30 0.41
N ASN A 98 13.08 8.53 0.22
CA ASN A 98 13.89 9.67 -0.19
C ASN A 98 14.43 10.50 1.00
N ASP A 99 14.18 10.07 2.24
CA ASP A 99 14.77 10.71 3.41
C ASP A 99 16.25 10.34 3.51
N PRO A 100 17.19 11.30 3.71
CA PRO A 100 18.61 11.01 3.87
C PRO A 100 18.93 10.08 5.06
N ASP A 101 18.09 10.10 6.09
CA ASP A 101 18.26 9.29 7.30
C ASP A 101 17.40 8.00 7.29
N VAL A 102 16.85 7.62 6.14
CA VAL A 102 15.92 6.49 6.01
C VAL A 102 16.49 5.16 6.51
N ASP A 103 17.80 4.94 6.38
CA ASP A 103 18.44 3.69 6.85
C ASP A 103 18.24 3.46 8.36
N ALA A 104 18.30 4.53 9.15
CA ALA A 104 18.05 4.47 10.59
C ALA A 104 16.57 4.14 10.88
N LEU A 105 15.63 4.74 10.14
CA LEU A 105 14.21 4.43 10.29
C LEU A 105 13.90 2.98 9.86
N LEU A 106 14.47 2.51 8.75
CA LEU A 106 14.32 1.12 8.30
C LEU A 106 14.82 0.12 9.34
N ALA A 107 15.99 0.40 9.96
CA ALA A 107 16.51 -0.41 11.06
C ALA A 107 15.57 -0.43 12.27
N ALA A 108 15.02 0.73 12.64
CA ALA A 108 14.06 0.84 13.75
C ALA A 108 12.76 0.08 13.45
N GLN A 109 12.22 0.21 12.23
CA GLN A 109 11.04 -0.53 11.80
C GLN A 109 11.28 -2.06 11.79
N ALA A 110 12.41 -2.50 11.23
CA ALA A 110 12.77 -3.92 11.16
C ALA A 110 13.06 -4.57 12.53
N ALA A 111 13.35 -3.75 13.57
CA ALA A 111 13.48 -4.24 14.93
C ALA A 111 12.16 -4.77 15.53
N HIS A 112 11.02 -4.42 14.93
CA HIS A 112 9.71 -4.95 15.28
C HIS A 112 9.43 -6.24 14.51
N PRO A 113 9.34 -7.41 15.14
CA PRO A 113 9.29 -8.72 14.44
C PRO A 113 8.07 -8.89 13.51
N ARG A 114 7.00 -8.13 13.73
CA ARG A 114 5.79 -8.14 12.90
C ARG A 114 5.89 -7.26 11.67
N VAL A 115 6.84 -6.34 11.59
CA VAL A 115 7.13 -5.56 10.39
C VAL A 115 7.76 -6.48 9.35
N LYS A 116 7.14 -6.58 8.18
CA LYS A 116 7.56 -7.45 7.07
C LYS A 116 7.90 -6.67 5.81
N GLY A 117 7.46 -5.43 5.74
CA GLY A 117 7.66 -4.59 4.58
C GLY A 117 7.46 -3.11 4.89
N ILE A 118 7.74 -2.34 3.87
CA ILE A 118 7.58 -0.88 3.86
C ILE A 118 6.64 -0.49 2.72
N ARG A 119 5.81 0.51 2.96
CA ARG A 119 5.11 1.25 1.92
C ARG A 119 5.53 2.72 1.94
N HIS A 120 5.77 3.25 0.77
CA HIS A 120 5.82 4.68 0.49
C HIS A 120 4.97 4.93 -0.73
N ILE A 121 3.81 5.58 -0.58
CA ILE A 121 2.89 5.87 -1.69
C ILE A 121 3.60 6.81 -2.67
N VAL A 122 3.75 6.37 -3.92
CA VAL A 122 4.46 7.11 -4.96
C VAL A 122 3.58 7.43 -6.16
N ASN A 123 2.26 7.32 -6.01
CA ASN A 123 1.32 7.67 -7.06
C ASN A 123 1.51 9.13 -7.50
N TRP A 124 2.03 9.30 -8.70
CA TRP A 124 2.13 10.60 -9.34
C TRP A 124 1.33 10.64 -10.63
N HIS A 125 0.60 11.73 -10.82
CA HIS A 125 -0.19 11.97 -12.00
C HIS A 125 -0.11 13.45 -12.38
N ALA A 126 -0.15 13.76 -13.69
CA ALA A 126 -0.14 15.14 -14.18
C ALA A 126 -1.38 15.95 -13.77
N ASP A 127 -2.51 15.25 -13.55
CA ASP A 127 -3.71 15.83 -12.97
C ASP A 127 -3.53 15.94 -11.43
N PRO A 128 -3.51 17.18 -10.86
CA PRO A 128 -3.33 17.38 -9.43
C PRO A 128 -4.45 16.80 -8.57
N GLN A 129 -5.63 16.53 -9.12
CA GLN A 129 -6.72 15.88 -8.40
C GLN A 129 -6.50 14.37 -8.19
N ARG A 130 -5.51 13.79 -8.86
CA ARG A 130 -5.20 12.36 -8.79
C ARG A 130 -3.86 12.06 -8.14
N THR A 131 -2.97 13.02 -8.09
CA THR A 131 -1.62 12.80 -7.54
C THR A 131 -1.64 12.76 -6.02
N TYR A 132 -0.82 11.87 -5.43
CA TYR A 132 -0.61 11.78 -3.98
C TYR A 132 0.58 12.61 -3.51
N GLY A 133 1.42 13.07 -4.41
CA GLY A 133 2.60 13.86 -4.10
C GLY A 133 2.93 14.87 -5.21
N PRO A 134 3.73 15.89 -4.89
CA PRO A 134 4.03 16.99 -5.83
C PRO A 134 4.96 16.58 -6.98
N VAL A 135 5.71 15.49 -6.82
CA VAL A 135 6.70 15.01 -7.78
C VAL A 135 6.62 13.49 -7.94
N ASP A 136 7.08 13.01 -9.09
CA ASP A 136 7.26 11.56 -9.30
C ASP A 136 8.53 11.08 -8.58
N LEU A 137 8.35 10.49 -7.40
CA LEU A 137 9.46 9.94 -6.61
C LEU A 137 10.12 8.72 -7.27
N THR A 138 9.45 8.03 -8.18
CA THR A 138 10.00 6.80 -8.79
C THR A 138 11.25 7.07 -9.65
N VAL A 139 11.42 8.31 -10.11
CA VAL A 139 12.59 8.77 -10.87
C VAL A 139 13.62 9.50 -10.01
N ASP A 140 13.37 9.70 -8.73
CA ASP A 140 14.29 10.35 -7.80
C ASP A 140 15.44 9.38 -7.43
N PRO A 141 16.72 9.74 -7.70
CA PRO A 141 17.85 8.88 -7.34
C PRO A 141 17.96 8.58 -5.84
N GLN A 142 17.57 9.52 -4.98
CA GLN A 142 17.60 9.32 -3.53
C GLN A 142 16.55 8.31 -3.09
N TRP A 143 15.33 8.41 -3.64
CA TRP A 143 14.29 7.42 -3.42
C TRP A 143 14.72 6.02 -3.89
N GLN A 144 15.34 5.92 -5.07
CA GLN A 144 15.85 4.66 -5.61
C GLN A 144 16.98 4.08 -4.74
N ALA A 145 17.84 4.93 -4.19
CA ALA A 145 18.88 4.51 -3.25
C ALA A 145 18.28 3.96 -1.95
N GLY A 146 17.28 4.67 -1.38
CA GLY A 146 16.54 4.20 -0.20
C GLY A 146 15.77 2.90 -0.43
N TYR A 147 15.18 2.72 -1.62
CA TYR A 147 14.56 1.45 -2.01
C TYR A 147 15.57 0.28 -1.90
N GLY A 148 16.79 0.46 -2.40
CA GLY A 148 17.85 -0.55 -2.34
C GLY A 148 18.23 -0.96 -0.91
N LEU A 149 18.03 -0.09 0.09
CA LEU A 149 18.31 -0.39 1.50
C LEU A 149 17.34 -1.41 2.11
N LEU A 150 16.17 -1.63 1.53
CA LEU A 150 15.19 -2.61 2.01
C LEU A 150 15.80 -4.02 2.07
N ALA A 151 16.65 -4.40 1.12
CA ALA A 151 17.34 -5.67 1.10
C ALA A 151 18.21 -5.90 2.36
N LYS A 152 18.94 -4.86 2.79
CA LYS A 152 19.78 -4.88 4.00
C LYS A 152 18.97 -5.21 5.27
N HIS A 153 17.71 -4.79 5.31
CA HIS A 153 16.83 -4.98 6.47
C HIS A 153 15.87 -6.16 6.30
N GLY A 154 15.93 -6.90 5.18
CA GLY A 154 15.05 -8.05 4.90
C GLY A 154 13.58 -7.66 4.76
N LEU A 155 13.30 -6.46 4.24
CA LEU A 155 11.95 -5.90 4.10
C LEU A 155 11.44 -6.01 2.66
N SER A 156 10.15 -6.34 2.49
CA SER A 156 9.45 -6.22 1.23
C SER A 156 9.05 -4.76 0.94
N PHE A 157 8.67 -4.50 -0.31
CA PHE A 157 8.11 -3.20 -0.70
C PHE A 157 6.66 -3.34 -1.20
N ASP A 158 5.73 -2.68 -0.53
CA ASP A 158 4.35 -2.55 -0.99
C ASP A 158 4.27 -1.37 -1.98
N LEU A 159 4.21 -1.71 -3.27
CA LEU A 159 4.21 -0.73 -4.35
C LEU A 159 2.81 -0.20 -4.62
N GLN A 160 2.59 1.07 -4.31
CA GLN A 160 1.40 1.81 -4.70
C GLN A 160 1.81 2.96 -5.64
N CYS A 161 1.58 2.76 -6.92
CA CYS A 161 1.89 3.71 -8.00
C CYS A 161 0.81 3.66 -9.08
N TYR A 162 0.83 4.62 -10.00
CA TYR A 162 -0.02 4.57 -11.19
C TYR A 162 0.64 3.77 -12.33
N PRO A 163 -0.18 3.23 -13.25
CA PRO A 163 0.29 2.38 -14.34
C PRO A 163 1.39 2.98 -15.21
N GLY A 164 1.34 4.29 -15.44
CA GLY A 164 2.35 5.01 -16.25
C GLY A 164 3.76 4.98 -15.65
N GLN A 165 3.87 4.81 -14.33
CA GLN A 165 5.14 4.75 -13.60
C GLN A 165 5.78 3.35 -13.63
N MET A 166 4.97 2.29 -13.78
CA MET A 166 5.40 0.89 -13.65
C MET A 166 6.55 0.49 -14.60
N PRO A 167 6.51 0.84 -15.90
CA PRO A 167 7.62 0.47 -16.81
C PRO A 167 8.97 1.06 -16.39
N GLY A 168 8.96 2.27 -15.82
CA GLY A 168 10.17 2.94 -15.34
C GLY A 168 10.77 2.29 -14.09
N LEU A 169 9.96 1.57 -13.31
CA LEU A 169 10.40 0.87 -12.10
C LEU A 169 11.05 -0.50 -12.39
N VAL A 170 10.80 -1.10 -13.55
CA VAL A 170 11.33 -2.44 -13.88
C VAL A 170 12.84 -2.52 -13.70
N PRO A 171 13.67 -1.60 -14.24
CA PRO A 171 15.13 -1.70 -14.08
C PRO A 171 15.60 -1.57 -12.62
N LEU A 172 14.87 -0.81 -11.79
CA LEU A 172 15.17 -0.71 -10.36
C LEU A 172 14.88 -2.03 -9.66
N ILE A 173 13.69 -2.59 -9.87
CA ILE A 173 13.24 -3.82 -9.22
C ILE A 173 14.10 -5.01 -9.67
N GLU A 174 14.48 -5.10 -10.95
CA GLU A 174 15.38 -6.13 -11.47
C GLU A 174 16.77 -6.11 -10.82
N ARG A 175 17.29 -4.93 -10.46
CA ARG A 175 18.58 -4.80 -9.76
C ARG A 175 18.53 -5.27 -8.31
N HIS A 176 17.35 -5.41 -7.73
CA HIS A 176 17.15 -5.78 -6.32
C HIS A 176 16.24 -7.02 -6.18
N PRO A 177 16.64 -8.19 -6.69
CA PRO A 177 15.80 -9.39 -6.69
C PRO A 177 15.52 -9.93 -5.27
N ASP A 178 16.27 -9.52 -4.28
CA ASP A 178 16.09 -9.89 -2.86
C ASP A 178 15.03 -9.05 -2.15
N ILE A 179 14.44 -8.04 -2.82
CA ILE A 179 13.35 -7.24 -2.28
C ILE A 179 12.03 -7.74 -2.91
N PRO A 180 11.19 -8.49 -2.18
CA PRO A 180 9.86 -8.84 -2.67
C PRO A 180 9.03 -7.58 -2.89
N VAL A 181 8.34 -7.48 -4.03
CA VAL A 181 7.47 -6.35 -4.36
C VAL A 181 6.02 -6.82 -4.40
N ILE A 182 5.15 -6.12 -3.68
CA ILE A 182 3.72 -6.40 -3.65
C ILE A 182 2.96 -5.22 -4.25
N ILE A 183 2.43 -5.39 -5.46
CA ILE A 183 1.63 -4.36 -6.12
C ILE A 183 0.31 -4.21 -5.38
N ASN A 184 0.04 -3.01 -4.85
CA ASN A 184 -1.22 -2.72 -4.18
C ASN A 184 -2.36 -2.45 -5.18
N HIS A 185 -3.58 -2.79 -4.78
CA HIS A 185 -4.83 -2.37 -5.44
C HIS A 185 -4.87 -2.69 -6.94
N MET A 186 -4.42 -3.89 -7.32
CA MET A 186 -4.33 -4.32 -8.73
C MET A 186 -3.58 -3.34 -9.63
N GLY A 187 -2.64 -2.54 -9.06
CA GLY A 187 -1.89 -1.55 -9.82
C GLY A 187 -2.70 -0.32 -10.23
N MET A 188 -3.82 -0.05 -9.56
CA MET A 188 -4.63 1.18 -9.66
C MET A 188 -4.87 1.66 -11.11
N PRO A 189 -5.56 0.89 -11.98
CA PRO A 189 -5.86 1.32 -13.34
C PRO A 189 -6.68 2.60 -13.37
N VAL A 190 -6.25 3.60 -14.13
CA VAL A 190 -6.95 4.88 -14.31
C VAL A 190 -7.84 4.77 -15.56
N LEU A 191 -9.05 4.24 -15.39
CA LEU A 191 -9.95 3.93 -16.51
C LEU A 191 -10.49 5.16 -17.25
N THR A 192 -10.36 6.35 -16.66
CA THR A 192 -10.78 7.63 -17.23
C THR A 192 -9.72 8.28 -18.11
N ASP A 193 -8.49 7.78 -18.11
CA ASP A 193 -7.46 8.23 -19.04
C ASP A 193 -7.68 7.62 -20.45
N PRO A 194 -7.33 8.33 -21.51
CA PRO A 194 -7.57 7.85 -22.89
C PRO A 194 -7.02 6.44 -23.16
N ASP A 195 -5.81 6.15 -22.65
CA ASP A 195 -5.13 4.86 -22.77
C ASP A 195 -5.00 4.09 -21.46
N GLY A 196 -5.69 4.53 -20.42
CA GLY A 196 -5.48 4.07 -19.03
C GLY A 196 -5.51 2.55 -18.85
N LEU A 197 -6.43 1.87 -19.52
CA LEU A 197 -6.50 0.40 -19.48
C LEU A 197 -5.31 -0.27 -20.19
N ASN A 198 -4.83 0.29 -21.30
CA ASN A 198 -3.69 -0.25 -22.05
C ASN A 198 -2.38 0.03 -21.28
N ASP A 199 -2.26 1.19 -20.68
CA ASP A 199 -1.12 1.53 -19.81
C ASP A 199 -1.04 0.57 -18.62
N TRP A 200 -2.18 0.33 -17.97
CA TRP A 200 -2.26 -0.65 -16.90
C TRP A 200 -1.85 -2.06 -17.35
N ARG A 201 -2.36 -2.53 -18.50
CA ARG A 201 -1.99 -3.84 -19.04
C ARG A 201 -0.50 -3.95 -19.34
N ARG A 202 0.11 -2.88 -19.87
CA ARG A 202 1.55 -2.82 -20.15
C ARG A 202 2.36 -2.85 -18.86
N GLY A 203 2.01 -2.01 -17.88
CA GLY A 203 2.68 -1.94 -16.60
C GLY A 203 2.60 -3.26 -15.82
N MET A 204 1.40 -3.83 -15.71
CA MET A 204 1.21 -5.14 -15.06
C MET A 204 1.98 -6.25 -15.75
N LYS A 205 1.99 -6.27 -17.12
CA LYS A 205 2.80 -7.25 -17.86
C LYS A 205 4.29 -7.12 -17.55
N ALA A 206 4.79 -5.90 -17.48
CA ALA A 206 6.21 -5.64 -17.26
C ALA A 206 6.64 -6.07 -15.85
N LEU A 207 5.89 -5.69 -14.81
CA LEU A 207 6.21 -6.03 -13.43
C LEU A 207 5.96 -7.51 -13.11
N ALA A 208 4.88 -8.10 -13.60
CA ALA A 208 4.56 -9.51 -13.37
C ALA A 208 5.55 -10.49 -14.04
N ALA A 209 6.38 -10.02 -14.95
CA ALA A 209 7.48 -10.80 -15.52
C ALA A 209 8.61 -11.08 -14.50
N LEU A 210 8.70 -10.27 -13.44
CA LEU A 210 9.69 -10.42 -12.39
C LEU A 210 9.20 -11.44 -11.34
N PRO A 211 9.98 -12.49 -11.02
CA PRO A 211 9.50 -13.62 -10.21
C PRO A 211 9.22 -13.26 -8.74
N HIS A 212 9.81 -12.17 -8.23
CA HIS A 212 9.64 -11.68 -6.87
C HIS A 212 8.56 -10.58 -6.75
N VAL A 213 7.72 -10.42 -7.79
CA VAL A 213 6.60 -9.47 -7.78
C VAL A 213 5.28 -10.23 -7.61
N ALA A 214 4.48 -9.79 -6.64
CA ALA A 214 3.13 -10.26 -6.36
C ALA A 214 2.11 -9.11 -6.50
N VAL A 215 0.81 -9.43 -6.53
CA VAL A 215 -0.26 -8.44 -6.64
C VAL A 215 -1.37 -8.69 -5.64
N LYS A 216 -1.85 -7.63 -4.99
CA LYS A 216 -3.05 -7.67 -4.14
C LYS A 216 -4.30 -7.40 -4.97
N LEU A 217 -5.29 -8.29 -4.88
CA LEU A 217 -6.63 -8.10 -5.44
C LEU A 217 -7.47 -7.26 -4.44
N SER A 218 -7.18 -5.98 -4.38
CA SER A 218 -7.78 -5.03 -3.43
C SER A 218 -8.06 -3.68 -4.10
N GLY A 219 -8.64 -2.74 -3.37
CA GLY A 219 -8.79 -1.36 -3.82
C GLY A 219 -9.79 -1.15 -4.96
N MET A 220 -10.85 -1.97 -5.08
CA MET A 220 -11.84 -1.87 -6.15
C MET A 220 -12.48 -0.48 -6.22
N GLY A 221 -12.70 0.15 -5.08
CA GLY A 221 -13.24 1.51 -4.97
C GLY A 221 -12.34 2.61 -5.56
N PHE A 222 -11.02 2.40 -5.61
CA PHE A 222 -10.09 3.30 -6.30
C PHE A 222 -10.20 3.23 -7.82
N ILE A 223 -10.60 2.06 -8.35
CA ILE A 223 -10.80 1.86 -9.79
C ILE A 223 -12.13 2.48 -10.21
N ARG A 224 -13.18 2.19 -9.46
CA ARG A 224 -14.54 2.71 -9.66
C ARG A 224 -15.27 2.73 -8.32
N ARG A 225 -15.83 3.88 -7.94
CA ARG A 225 -16.63 4.00 -6.70
C ARG A 225 -17.89 3.13 -6.75
N ASP A 226 -18.50 2.99 -7.91
CA ASP A 226 -19.69 2.19 -8.21
C ASP A 226 -19.34 0.78 -8.76
N TRP A 227 -18.23 0.19 -8.30
CA TRP A 227 -17.78 -1.09 -8.83
C TRP A 227 -18.79 -2.21 -8.62
N THR A 228 -18.83 -3.13 -9.59
CA THR A 228 -19.60 -4.38 -9.52
C THR A 228 -18.68 -5.56 -9.81
N MET A 229 -19.07 -6.76 -9.38
CA MET A 229 -18.31 -7.98 -9.71
C MET A 229 -18.10 -8.13 -11.22
N ALA A 230 -19.14 -7.90 -12.01
CA ALA A 230 -19.04 -8.00 -13.48
C ALA A 230 -18.07 -6.95 -14.06
N GLY A 231 -18.03 -5.74 -13.50
CA GLY A 231 -17.14 -4.67 -13.97
C GLY A 231 -15.68 -4.89 -13.60
N ILE A 232 -15.41 -5.52 -12.46
CA ILE A 232 -14.05 -5.76 -11.94
C ILE A 232 -13.47 -7.10 -12.40
N ALA A 233 -14.29 -8.12 -12.61
CA ALA A 233 -13.82 -9.46 -12.98
C ALA A 233 -12.83 -9.48 -14.16
N PRO A 234 -13.00 -8.71 -15.25
CA PRO A 234 -12.01 -8.68 -16.34
C PRO A 234 -10.61 -8.22 -15.89
N LEU A 235 -10.54 -7.26 -14.95
CA LEU A 235 -9.26 -6.77 -14.41
C LEU A 235 -8.62 -7.82 -13.50
N VAL A 236 -9.41 -8.46 -12.64
CA VAL A 236 -8.97 -9.57 -11.77
C VAL A 236 -8.41 -10.72 -12.61
N HIS A 237 -9.12 -11.12 -13.67
CA HIS A 237 -8.64 -12.18 -14.56
C HIS A 237 -7.31 -11.84 -15.25
N VAL A 238 -7.11 -10.57 -15.63
CA VAL A 238 -5.81 -10.13 -16.19
C VAL A 238 -4.72 -10.18 -15.12
N ALA A 239 -4.99 -9.71 -13.90
CA ALA A 239 -4.02 -9.73 -12.80
C ALA A 239 -3.60 -11.17 -12.47
N ILE A 240 -4.56 -12.08 -12.25
CA ILE A 240 -4.30 -13.52 -12.00
C ILE A 240 -3.58 -14.16 -13.20
N GLY A 241 -3.99 -13.88 -14.42
CA GLY A 241 -3.36 -14.44 -15.62
C GLY A 241 -1.93 -13.93 -15.85
N ARG A 242 -1.52 -12.84 -15.21
CA ARG A 242 -0.14 -12.31 -15.31
C ARG A 242 0.75 -12.77 -14.16
N CYS A 243 0.23 -12.79 -12.92
CA CYS A 243 1.00 -13.13 -11.74
C CYS A 243 0.88 -14.61 -11.35
N GLY A 244 -0.10 -15.35 -11.88
CA GLY A 244 -0.46 -16.67 -11.36
C GLY A 244 -1.42 -16.56 -10.18
N GLY A 245 -1.91 -17.69 -9.69
CA GLY A 245 -2.83 -17.74 -8.54
C GLY A 245 -2.12 -17.78 -7.17
N ASP A 246 -0.79 -17.80 -7.18
CA ASP A 246 0.10 -17.96 -6.03
C ASP A 246 0.99 -16.73 -5.74
N ARG A 247 0.83 -15.64 -6.53
CA ARG A 247 1.59 -14.39 -6.39
C ARG A 247 0.73 -13.13 -6.41
#